data_45103b495cc4db3c7173da84ff8d6246
#
_entry.id   45103b495cc4db3c7173da84ff8d6246
#
_cell.length_a   1.000
_cell.length_b   1.000
_cell.length_c   1.000
_cell.angle_alpha   90.00
_cell.angle_beta   90.00
_cell.angle_gamma   90.00
#
_symmetry.space_group_name_H-M   'P 1'
#
loop_
_entity.id
_entity.type
_entity.pdbx_description
1 polymer ?
#
loop_
_entity_poly.entity_id
_entity_poly.type
_entity_poly.pdbx_seq_one_letter_code
_entity_poly.pdbx_strand_id
1 'polypeptide(L)'
;MTDLLKSLRTWVEIDLDALDYNFNCVKESLPQNIKMLAVVKANAYGHGAVKVAEFLENKADYLAVAATDEALEIRKSGVNSPILLLGHIPYGDYDNVVKYDFTPTVSDFTEAKLLSDSAVKLEKTAKLHIAVDTGMSRIGFADCDESVDEIKKIKQLPNVIIEGVFSHFAAADTTDKAYTEMQISRFDSFTEKLEKAGVNIPIKHFYNSAGIADLDSKYNMVRQGIILYGLNPSDE
;
A
#
# COMPACT_ATOMS: atom_id res chain seq x y z
N MET A 1 25.35 25.42 2.47
CA MET A 1 25.74 24.46 3.54
C MET A 1 25.57 25.16 4.87
N THR A 2 24.64 24.72 5.70
CA THR A 2 24.38 25.37 7.00
C THR A 2 25.55 25.15 7.96
N ASP A 3 25.79 26.08 8.89
CA ASP A 3 26.93 25.98 9.87
C ASP A 3 26.83 24.72 10.74
N LEU A 4 25.62 24.16 10.90
CA LEU A 4 25.39 22.91 11.62
C LEU A 4 26.10 21.72 10.95
N LEU A 5 26.11 21.65 9.62
CA LEU A 5 26.76 20.55 8.87
C LEU A 5 28.28 20.54 9.04
N LYS A 6 28.90 21.71 9.28
CA LYS A 6 30.35 21.80 9.49
C LYS A 6 30.84 21.17 10.81
N SER A 7 29.90 20.92 11.75
CA SER A 7 30.25 20.33 13.07
C SER A 7 29.99 18.82 13.14
N LEU A 8 29.32 18.23 12.13
CA LEU A 8 29.00 16.79 12.08
C LEU A 8 30.14 15.99 11.47
N ARG A 9 30.45 14.83 12.06
CA ARG A 9 31.48 13.91 11.53
C ARG A 9 30.99 13.14 10.31
N THR A 10 29.68 12.85 10.25
CA THR A 10 29.02 12.13 9.16
C THR A 10 27.59 12.65 9.02
N TRP A 11 27.09 12.68 7.81
CA TRP A 11 25.69 12.98 7.50
C TRP A 11 25.26 12.23 6.25
N VAL A 12 23.97 12.14 6.04
CA VAL A 12 23.36 11.64 4.81
C VAL A 12 22.69 12.82 4.10
N GLU A 13 22.97 12.97 2.82
CA GLU A 13 22.28 13.93 1.95
C GLU A 13 21.23 13.19 1.15
N ILE A 14 19.99 13.70 1.18
CA ILE A 14 18.88 13.17 0.39
C ILE A 14 18.54 14.20 -0.68
N ASP A 15 18.65 13.77 -1.94
CA ASP A 15 18.32 14.59 -3.10
C ASP A 15 16.86 14.39 -3.46
N LEU A 16 16.01 15.39 -3.15
CA LEU A 16 14.59 15.34 -3.44
C LEU A 16 14.30 15.53 -4.94
N ASP A 17 15.17 16.17 -5.70
CA ASP A 17 15.02 16.33 -7.15
C ASP A 17 15.26 14.98 -7.85
N ALA A 18 16.22 14.19 -7.38
CA ALA A 18 16.43 12.82 -7.85
C ALA A 18 15.23 11.92 -7.53
N LEU A 19 14.64 12.09 -6.34
CA LEU A 19 13.43 11.36 -5.95
C LEU A 19 12.23 11.77 -6.82
N ASP A 20 12.10 13.06 -7.13
CA ASP A 20 11.09 13.56 -8.07
C ASP A 20 11.25 12.97 -9.46
N TYR A 21 12.47 12.96 -9.96
CA TYR A 21 12.79 12.35 -11.25
C TYR A 21 12.37 10.88 -11.30
N ASN A 22 12.75 10.09 -10.29
CA ASN A 22 12.39 8.68 -10.22
C ASN A 22 10.86 8.48 -10.13
N PHE A 23 10.16 9.32 -9.34
CA PHE A 23 8.71 9.26 -9.25
C PHE A 23 8.05 9.53 -10.60
N ASN A 24 8.48 10.59 -11.29
CA ASN A 24 7.92 11.00 -12.56
C ASN A 24 8.25 10.03 -13.70
N CYS A 25 9.46 9.45 -13.74
CA CYS A 25 9.80 8.41 -14.71
C CYS A 25 8.81 7.24 -14.68
N VAL A 26 8.47 6.75 -13.48
CA VAL A 26 7.46 5.69 -13.34
C VAL A 26 6.08 6.19 -13.74
N LYS A 27 5.68 7.39 -13.29
CA LYS A 27 4.37 7.95 -13.58
C LYS A 27 4.14 8.15 -15.09
N GLU A 28 5.16 8.61 -15.81
CA GLU A 28 5.12 8.85 -17.26
C GLU A 28 5.14 7.56 -18.08
N SER A 29 5.71 6.47 -17.55
CA SER A 29 5.71 5.16 -18.20
C SER A 29 4.35 4.44 -18.10
N LEU A 30 3.44 4.93 -17.27
CA LEU A 30 2.14 4.31 -17.00
C LEU A 30 0.99 5.08 -17.65
N PRO A 31 -0.14 4.43 -17.96
CA PRO A 31 -1.38 5.11 -18.36
C PRO A 31 -1.80 6.16 -17.31
N GLN A 32 -2.32 7.30 -17.76
CA GLN A 32 -2.66 8.45 -16.90
C GLN A 32 -3.70 8.16 -15.80
N ASN A 33 -4.50 7.14 -15.97
CA ASN A 33 -5.53 6.73 -15.00
C ASN A 33 -5.02 5.80 -13.89
N ILE A 34 -3.74 5.43 -13.92
CA ILE A 34 -3.14 4.58 -12.88
C ILE A 34 -2.75 5.44 -11.69
N LYS A 35 -3.26 5.07 -10.51
CA LYS A 35 -2.92 5.71 -9.24
C LYS A 35 -1.52 5.35 -8.81
N MET A 36 -0.81 6.33 -8.24
CA MET A 36 0.53 6.17 -7.71
C MET A 36 0.49 6.07 -6.18
N LEU A 37 0.92 4.92 -5.64
CA LEU A 37 1.14 4.75 -4.22
C LEU A 37 2.65 4.73 -3.95
N ALA A 38 3.13 5.70 -3.17
CA ALA A 38 4.54 5.78 -2.77
C ALA A 38 4.76 5.07 -1.43
N VAL A 39 5.68 4.11 -1.40
CA VAL A 39 5.99 3.34 -0.20
C VAL A 39 7.09 4.04 0.59
N VAL A 40 6.76 4.53 1.79
CA VAL A 40 7.63 5.32 2.67
C VAL A 40 7.89 4.64 4.03
N LYS A 41 7.67 3.32 4.12
CA LYS A 41 7.96 2.51 5.31
C LYS A 41 9.45 2.49 5.65
N ALA A 42 9.79 2.03 6.86
CA ALA A 42 11.16 1.94 7.36
C ALA A 42 11.93 3.27 7.19
N ASN A 43 11.29 4.36 7.66
CA ASN A 43 11.80 5.72 7.53
C ASN A 43 12.11 6.09 6.05
N ALA A 44 11.18 5.79 5.13
CA ALA A 44 11.36 5.93 3.68
C ALA A 44 12.63 5.20 3.18
N TYR A 45 12.78 3.94 3.58
CA TYR A 45 13.99 3.14 3.30
C TYR A 45 15.29 3.83 3.73
N GLY A 46 15.23 4.59 4.85
CA GLY A 46 16.35 5.35 5.40
C GLY A 46 16.49 6.79 4.88
N HIS A 47 15.59 7.25 4.00
CA HIS A 47 15.64 8.59 3.38
C HIS A 47 14.89 9.67 4.17
N GLY A 48 14.27 9.32 5.30
CA GLY A 48 13.52 10.27 6.14
C GLY A 48 12.05 10.36 5.75
N ALA A 49 11.19 9.52 6.37
CA ALA A 49 9.79 9.34 5.99
C ALA A 49 8.98 10.63 5.99
N VAL A 50 9.16 11.49 6.99
CA VAL A 50 8.43 12.76 7.08
C VAL A 50 8.75 13.66 5.89
N LYS A 51 10.03 13.87 5.58
CA LYS A 51 10.43 14.76 4.49
C LYS A 51 10.03 14.24 3.11
N VAL A 52 10.16 12.93 2.91
CA VAL A 52 9.72 12.29 1.67
C VAL A 52 8.20 12.35 1.54
N ALA A 53 7.45 12.13 2.62
CA ALA A 53 6.00 12.22 2.63
C ALA A 53 5.49 13.64 2.35
N GLU A 54 6.06 14.66 3.01
CA GLU A 54 5.77 16.08 2.75
C GLU A 54 6.01 16.44 1.27
N PHE A 55 7.11 15.95 0.70
CA PHE A 55 7.47 16.19 -0.69
C PHE A 55 6.50 15.52 -1.69
N LEU A 56 6.00 14.34 -1.36
CA LEU A 56 5.11 13.55 -2.23
C LEU A 56 3.62 13.84 -2.02
N GLU A 57 3.23 14.63 -1.01
CA GLU A 57 1.83 14.84 -0.60
C GLU A 57 0.89 15.27 -1.75
N ASN A 58 1.38 16.10 -2.66
CA ASN A 58 0.58 16.56 -3.80
C ASN A 58 0.93 15.86 -5.13
N LYS A 59 1.71 14.79 -5.09
CA LYS A 59 2.20 14.06 -6.26
C LYS A 59 1.69 12.63 -6.30
N ALA A 60 1.71 11.95 -5.17
CA ALA A 60 1.22 10.58 -5.02
C ALA A 60 -0.26 10.57 -4.59
N ASP A 61 -1.03 9.62 -5.11
CA ASP A 61 -2.43 9.41 -4.68
C ASP A 61 -2.53 8.81 -3.28
N TYR A 62 -1.53 8.00 -2.90
CA TYR A 62 -1.41 7.32 -1.62
C TYR A 62 0.03 7.29 -1.14
N LEU A 63 0.22 7.34 0.15
CA LEU A 63 1.43 6.90 0.82
C LEU A 63 1.20 5.51 1.43
N ALA A 64 2.25 4.72 1.64
CA ALA A 64 2.13 3.45 2.35
C ALA A 64 3.29 3.24 3.31
N VAL A 65 2.95 2.75 4.49
CA VAL A 65 3.89 2.40 5.56
C VAL A 65 3.63 0.98 6.06
N ALA A 66 4.50 0.44 6.91
CA ALA A 66 4.35 -0.90 7.43
C ALA A 66 3.47 -0.95 8.70
N ALA A 67 3.52 0.09 9.53
CA ALA A 67 2.94 0.10 10.86
C ALA A 67 2.27 1.44 11.21
N THR A 68 1.42 1.42 12.25
CA THR A 68 0.64 2.58 12.67
C THR A 68 1.51 3.71 13.22
N ASP A 69 2.61 3.40 13.90
CA ASP A 69 3.53 4.40 14.46
C ASP A 69 4.24 5.20 13.36
N GLU A 70 4.65 4.56 12.25
CA GLU A 70 5.18 5.24 11.07
C GLU A 70 4.14 6.20 10.46
N ALA A 71 2.89 5.74 10.34
CA ALA A 71 1.79 6.57 9.83
C ALA A 71 1.51 7.77 10.75
N LEU A 72 1.54 7.55 12.07
CA LEU A 72 1.33 8.60 13.08
C LEU A 72 2.43 9.68 13.03
N GLU A 73 3.68 9.30 12.82
CA GLU A 73 4.78 10.25 12.66
C GLU A 73 4.55 11.16 11.45
N ILE A 74 4.23 10.57 10.30
CA ILE A 74 3.91 11.31 9.07
C ILE A 74 2.68 12.19 9.27
N ARG A 75 1.59 11.68 9.85
CA ARG A 75 0.36 12.44 10.05
C ARG A 75 0.56 13.62 11.00
N LYS A 76 1.39 13.47 12.06
CA LYS A 76 1.72 14.53 13.02
C LYS A 76 2.58 15.64 12.42
N SER A 77 3.30 15.41 11.33
CA SER A 77 4.02 16.46 10.59
C SER A 77 3.10 17.36 9.76
N GLY A 78 1.82 17.02 9.63
CA GLY A 78 0.82 17.80 8.89
C GLY A 78 0.44 17.23 7.54
N VAL A 79 1.03 16.11 7.11
CA VAL A 79 0.69 15.42 5.85
C VAL A 79 -0.73 14.85 5.93
N ASN A 80 -1.58 15.17 4.95
CA ASN A 80 -2.98 14.77 4.89
C ASN A 80 -3.29 13.70 3.83
N SER A 81 -2.32 13.33 3.00
CA SER A 81 -2.47 12.26 2.01
C SER A 81 -3.06 10.99 2.62
N PRO A 82 -3.84 10.20 1.87
CA PRO A 82 -4.24 8.86 2.29
C PRO A 82 -3.00 8.00 2.60
N ILE A 83 -3.02 7.29 3.73
CA ILE A 83 -1.91 6.41 4.15
C ILE A 83 -2.43 4.98 4.29
N LEU A 84 -1.92 4.08 3.46
CA LEU A 84 -2.19 2.64 3.53
C LEU A 84 -1.22 1.99 4.53
N LEU A 85 -1.75 1.26 5.50
CA LEU A 85 -0.99 0.43 6.42
C LEU A 85 -0.84 -0.97 5.82
N LEU A 86 0.37 -1.36 5.44
CA LEU A 86 0.63 -2.62 4.73
C LEU A 86 0.74 -3.83 5.65
N GLY A 87 0.97 -3.64 6.94
CA GLY A 87 1.09 -4.69 7.93
C GLY A 87 -0.17 -4.87 8.79
N HIS A 88 -0.13 -5.86 9.66
CA HIS A 88 -1.19 -6.08 10.66
C HIS A 88 -1.26 -4.93 11.66
N ILE A 89 -2.48 -4.62 12.08
CA ILE A 89 -2.74 -3.63 13.11
C ILE A 89 -2.81 -4.32 14.47
N PRO A 90 -2.01 -3.89 15.46
CA PRO A 90 -2.16 -4.37 16.83
C PRO A 90 -3.59 -4.16 17.35
N TYR A 91 -4.14 -5.13 18.09
CA TYR A 91 -5.56 -5.10 18.54
C TYR A 91 -5.96 -3.82 19.28
N GLY A 92 -5.03 -3.18 19.99
CA GLY A 92 -5.30 -1.93 20.72
C GLY A 92 -5.22 -0.65 19.88
N ASP A 93 -4.92 -0.73 18.58
CA ASP A 93 -4.54 0.43 17.78
C ASP A 93 -5.60 0.85 16.75
N TYR A 94 -6.70 0.11 16.64
CA TYR A 94 -7.77 0.42 15.68
C TYR A 94 -8.44 1.78 15.93
N ASP A 95 -8.50 2.25 17.18
CA ASP A 95 -9.00 3.61 17.48
C ASP A 95 -8.10 4.69 16.88
N ASN A 96 -6.78 4.51 16.88
CA ASN A 96 -5.83 5.40 16.22
C ASN A 96 -5.97 5.36 14.71
N VAL A 97 -6.12 4.16 14.12
CA VAL A 97 -6.34 3.97 12.69
C VAL A 97 -7.54 4.81 12.22
N VAL A 98 -8.66 4.69 12.92
CA VAL A 98 -9.90 5.43 12.59
C VAL A 98 -9.75 6.93 12.90
N LYS A 99 -9.18 7.29 14.06
CA LYS A 99 -9.02 8.67 14.49
C LYS A 99 -8.22 9.50 13.49
N TYR A 100 -7.15 8.94 12.96
CA TYR A 100 -6.21 9.63 12.05
C TYR A 100 -6.45 9.35 10.56
N ASP A 101 -7.58 8.71 10.23
CA ASP A 101 -8.00 8.40 8.86
C ASP A 101 -6.95 7.60 8.08
N PHE A 102 -6.39 6.55 8.71
CA PHE A 102 -5.54 5.60 8.01
C PHE A 102 -6.38 4.53 7.32
N THR A 103 -5.86 4.00 6.23
CA THR A 103 -6.47 2.89 5.50
C THR A 103 -5.72 1.60 5.86
N PRO A 104 -6.24 0.73 6.72
CA PRO A 104 -5.58 -0.50 7.09
C PRO A 104 -5.71 -1.57 6.01
N THR A 105 -4.71 -2.46 5.94
CA THR A 105 -4.83 -3.77 5.32
C THR A 105 -5.64 -4.68 6.23
N VAL A 106 -6.56 -5.44 5.63
CA VAL A 106 -7.37 -6.45 6.31
C VAL A 106 -7.15 -7.80 5.65
N SER A 107 -6.89 -8.83 6.44
CA SER A 107 -6.60 -10.20 6.03
C SER A 107 -7.52 -11.26 6.64
N ASP A 108 -8.41 -10.86 7.54
CA ASP A 108 -9.47 -11.71 8.09
C ASP A 108 -10.68 -10.89 8.55
N PHE A 109 -11.78 -11.58 8.87
CA PHE A 109 -13.01 -10.94 9.34
C PHE A 109 -12.85 -10.25 10.70
N THR A 110 -12.00 -10.77 11.58
CA THR A 110 -11.80 -10.22 12.94
C THR A 110 -11.19 -8.83 12.86
N GLU A 111 -10.19 -8.63 12.01
CA GLU A 111 -9.56 -7.33 11.76
C GLU A 111 -10.58 -6.30 11.25
N ALA A 112 -11.40 -6.69 10.26
CA ALA A 112 -12.46 -5.84 9.73
C ALA A 112 -13.51 -5.49 10.80
N LYS A 113 -13.87 -6.44 11.67
CA LYS A 113 -14.82 -6.23 12.77
C LYS A 113 -14.27 -5.24 13.80
N LEU A 114 -13.00 -5.38 14.19
CA LEU A 114 -12.35 -4.43 15.11
C LEU A 114 -12.30 -3.02 14.53
N LEU A 115 -12.01 -2.89 13.23
CA LEU A 115 -12.06 -1.61 12.55
C LEU A 115 -13.46 -1.00 12.55
N SER A 116 -14.47 -1.82 12.24
CA SER A 116 -15.87 -1.41 12.26
C SER A 116 -16.32 -0.94 13.65
N ASP A 117 -15.97 -1.69 14.70
CA ASP A 117 -16.32 -1.34 16.08
C ASP A 117 -15.70 0.00 16.51
N SER A 118 -14.43 0.22 16.15
CA SER A 118 -13.78 1.52 16.38
C SER A 118 -14.39 2.64 15.55
N ALA A 119 -14.77 2.38 14.29
CA ALA A 119 -15.42 3.36 13.43
C ALA A 119 -16.80 3.77 13.97
N VAL A 120 -17.59 2.82 14.43
CA VAL A 120 -18.89 3.09 15.10
C VAL A 120 -18.67 3.88 16.38
N LYS A 121 -17.74 3.47 17.24
CA LYS A 121 -17.41 4.14 18.51
C LYS A 121 -16.99 5.58 18.31
N LEU A 122 -16.26 5.88 17.25
CA LEU A 122 -15.75 7.22 16.95
C LEU A 122 -16.66 8.03 16.02
N GLU A 123 -17.82 7.48 15.65
CA GLU A 123 -18.78 8.11 14.72
C GLU A 123 -18.14 8.51 13.37
N LYS A 124 -17.20 7.70 12.89
CA LYS A 124 -16.50 7.88 11.63
C LYS A 124 -16.79 6.73 10.66
N THR A 125 -16.43 6.90 9.42
CA THR A 125 -16.37 5.82 8.43
C THR A 125 -14.92 5.52 8.12
N ALA A 126 -14.52 4.26 8.25
CA ALA A 126 -13.17 3.80 7.95
C ALA A 126 -13.12 3.12 6.58
N LYS A 127 -12.06 3.39 5.83
CA LYS A 127 -11.74 2.70 4.58
C LYS A 127 -10.76 1.59 4.87
N LEU A 128 -10.81 0.51 4.11
CA LEU A 128 -9.87 -0.59 4.22
C LEU A 128 -9.50 -1.16 2.85
N HIS A 129 -8.32 -1.79 2.76
CA HIS A 129 -7.94 -2.62 1.63
C HIS A 129 -7.84 -4.09 2.04
N ILE A 130 -8.45 -4.96 1.24
CA ILE A 130 -8.37 -6.42 1.39
C ILE A 130 -7.03 -6.89 0.84
N ALA A 131 -6.24 -7.59 1.65
CA ALA A 131 -5.09 -8.35 1.16
C ALA A 131 -5.52 -9.75 0.72
N VAL A 132 -5.01 -10.23 -0.41
CA VAL A 132 -5.21 -11.59 -0.92
C VAL A 132 -3.87 -12.27 -1.08
N ASP A 133 -3.72 -13.45 -0.49
CA ASP A 133 -2.52 -14.26 -0.68
C ASP A 133 -2.67 -15.13 -1.92
N THR A 134 -1.97 -14.75 -2.98
CA THR A 134 -1.92 -15.50 -4.23
C THR A 134 -0.68 -16.37 -4.37
N GLY A 135 0.12 -16.47 -3.30
CA GLY A 135 1.33 -17.29 -3.27
C GLY A 135 2.56 -16.63 -2.62
N MET A 136 2.45 -15.40 -2.07
CA MET A 136 3.52 -14.79 -1.27
C MET A 136 3.64 -15.43 0.11
N SER A 137 2.53 -16.01 0.63
CA SER A 137 2.43 -16.72 1.91
C SER A 137 2.87 -15.88 3.12
N ARG A 138 2.47 -14.61 3.13
CA ARG A 138 2.84 -13.68 4.20
C ARG A 138 1.64 -13.09 4.91
N ILE A 139 0.67 -12.56 4.19
CA ILE A 139 -0.53 -11.88 4.69
C ILE A 139 -1.61 -11.93 3.62
N GLY A 140 -2.85 -12.05 4.02
CA GLY A 140 -4.02 -11.96 3.12
C GLY A 140 -4.96 -13.14 3.25
N PHE A 141 -6.17 -12.94 2.77
CA PHE A 141 -7.15 -13.99 2.56
C PHE A 141 -6.62 -15.03 1.56
N ALA A 142 -6.89 -16.29 1.81
CA ALA A 142 -6.63 -17.33 0.80
C ALA A 142 -7.50 -17.10 -0.45
N ASP A 143 -7.03 -17.48 -1.62
CA ASP A 143 -7.77 -17.33 -2.90
C ASP A 143 -8.84 -18.42 -3.08
N CYS A 144 -9.74 -18.56 -2.11
CA CYS A 144 -10.78 -19.60 -2.05
C CYS A 144 -12.19 -18.99 -1.90
N ASP A 145 -13.23 -19.83 -2.04
CA ASP A 145 -14.62 -19.38 -2.01
C ASP A 145 -15.06 -18.98 -0.60
N GLU A 146 -14.51 -19.61 0.44
CA GLU A 146 -14.75 -19.26 1.85
C GLU A 146 -14.33 -17.82 2.14
N SER A 147 -13.20 -17.39 1.58
CA SER A 147 -12.71 -16.00 1.70
C SER A 147 -13.64 -15.01 1.00
N VAL A 148 -14.21 -15.38 -0.15
CA VAL A 148 -15.23 -14.55 -0.82
C VAL A 148 -16.44 -14.36 0.08
N ASP A 149 -16.92 -15.40 0.74
CA ASP A 149 -18.05 -15.32 1.66
C ASP A 149 -17.74 -14.49 2.93
N GLU A 150 -16.51 -14.55 3.44
CA GLU A 150 -16.08 -13.68 4.52
C GLU A 150 -16.03 -12.20 4.10
N ILE A 151 -15.47 -11.89 2.94
CA ILE A 151 -15.41 -10.52 2.42
C ILE A 151 -16.81 -9.95 2.14
N LYS A 152 -17.78 -10.79 1.73
CA LYS A 152 -19.20 -10.38 1.65
C LYS A 152 -19.75 -9.97 3.03
N LYS A 153 -19.38 -10.65 4.10
CA LYS A 153 -19.77 -10.27 5.46
C LYS A 153 -19.09 -8.96 5.89
N ILE A 154 -17.83 -8.78 5.54
CA ILE A 154 -17.10 -7.51 5.79
C ILE A 154 -17.81 -6.32 5.14
N LYS A 155 -18.27 -6.48 3.89
CA LYS A 155 -19.04 -5.44 3.18
C LYS A 155 -20.31 -5.01 3.92
N GLN A 156 -20.87 -5.87 4.78
CA GLN A 156 -22.08 -5.60 5.55
C GLN A 156 -21.81 -4.96 6.93
N LEU A 157 -20.56 -4.88 7.34
CA LEU A 157 -20.19 -4.25 8.61
C LEU A 157 -20.51 -2.75 8.59
N PRO A 158 -21.00 -2.19 9.70
CA PRO A 158 -21.29 -0.77 9.77
C PRO A 158 -20.01 0.07 9.73
N ASN A 159 -20.12 1.25 9.16
CA ASN A 159 -19.09 2.28 9.17
C ASN A 159 -17.74 1.85 8.55
N VAL A 160 -17.72 0.84 7.64
CA VAL A 160 -16.52 0.47 6.89
C VAL A 160 -16.81 0.44 5.39
N ILE A 161 -15.79 0.78 4.60
CA ILE A 161 -15.82 0.78 3.14
C ILE A 161 -14.63 -0.04 2.65
N ILE A 162 -14.88 -1.09 1.87
CA ILE A 162 -13.83 -1.80 1.15
C ILE A 162 -13.44 -0.94 -0.05
N GLU A 163 -12.37 -0.19 0.07
CA GLU A 163 -11.89 0.73 -0.96
C GLU A 163 -10.95 0.06 -1.95
N GLY A 164 -10.17 -0.92 -1.49
CA GLY A 164 -9.20 -1.58 -2.35
C GLY A 164 -9.05 -3.08 -2.07
N VAL A 165 -8.46 -3.77 -3.05
CA VAL A 165 -8.00 -5.16 -2.95
C VAL A 165 -6.62 -5.28 -3.58
N PHE A 166 -5.73 -6.04 -2.94
CA PHE A 166 -4.39 -6.20 -3.45
C PHE A 166 -3.77 -7.56 -3.12
N SER A 167 -2.71 -7.87 -3.87
CA SER A 167 -1.78 -8.95 -3.54
C SER A 167 -0.34 -8.45 -3.64
N HIS A 168 0.64 -9.33 -3.47
CA HIS A 168 2.05 -9.02 -3.57
C HIS A 168 2.80 -10.13 -4.32
N PHE A 169 3.66 -9.75 -5.25
CA PHE A 169 4.51 -10.69 -5.96
C PHE A 169 5.57 -11.28 -5.03
N ALA A 170 5.75 -12.59 -5.14
CA ALA A 170 6.79 -13.30 -4.41
C ALA A 170 8.15 -13.23 -5.11
N ALA A 171 8.14 -13.20 -6.46
CA ALA A 171 9.33 -13.34 -7.29
C ALA A 171 9.19 -12.59 -8.64
N ALA A 172 8.67 -11.35 -8.65
CA ALA A 172 8.56 -10.56 -9.88
C ALA A 172 9.92 -10.07 -10.40
N ASP A 173 10.94 -10.11 -9.57
CA ASP A 173 12.33 -9.73 -9.84
C ASP A 173 13.16 -10.85 -10.50
N THR A 174 12.59 -12.04 -10.73
CA THR A 174 13.27 -13.14 -11.42
C THR A 174 12.98 -13.16 -12.92
N THR A 175 13.89 -13.72 -13.72
CA THR A 175 13.72 -13.88 -15.18
C THR A 175 12.57 -14.81 -15.52
N ASP A 176 12.42 -15.91 -14.76
CA ASP A 176 11.29 -16.83 -14.92
C ASP A 176 10.01 -16.20 -14.33
N LYS A 177 9.11 -15.82 -15.20
CA LYS A 177 7.84 -15.19 -14.83
C LYS A 177 6.68 -16.17 -14.58
N ALA A 178 6.89 -17.49 -14.70
CA ALA A 178 5.81 -18.47 -14.57
C ALA A 178 5.08 -18.38 -13.23
N TYR A 179 5.83 -18.18 -12.14
CA TYR A 179 5.21 -17.98 -10.81
C TYR A 179 4.45 -16.66 -10.71
N THR A 180 4.99 -15.60 -11.26
CA THR A 180 4.36 -14.26 -11.30
C THR A 180 3.05 -14.30 -12.10
N GLU A 181 3.04 -14.94 -13.27
CA GLU A 181 1.84 -15.12 -14.11
C GLU A 181 0.78 -15.95 -13.39
N MET A 182 1.18 -17.00 -12.69
CA MET A 182 0.28 -17.81 -11.86
C MET A 182 -0.36 -16.96 -10.75
N GLN A 183 0.41 -16.11 -10.05
CA GLN A 183 -0.11 -15.20 -9.03
C GLN A 183 -1.12 -14.19 -9.63
N ILE A 184 -0.83 -13.64 -10.81
CA ILE A 184 -1.73 -12.73 -11.53
C ILE A 184 -3.05 -13.45 -11.86
N SER A 185 -2.98 -14.66 -12.41
CA SER A 185 -4.16 -15.46 -12.76
C SER A 185 -5.04 -15.76 -11.54
N ARG A 186 -4.42 -16.07 -10.39
CA ARG A 186 -5.16 -16.29 -9.13
C ARG A 186 -5.84 -15.01 -8.65
N PHE A 187 -5.15 -13.88 -8.70
CA PHE A 187 -5.72 -12.60 -8.29
C PHE A 187 -6.89 -12.17 -9.17
N ASP A 188 -6.77 -12.33 -10.49
CA ASP A 188 -7.85 -12.05 -11.43
C ASP A 188 -9.07 -12.93 -11.14
N SER A 189 -8.85 -14.24 -11.04
CA SER A 189 -9.93 -15.19 -10.74
C SER A 189 -10.64 -14.85 -9.42
N PHE A 190 -9.88 -14.50 -8.39
CA PHE A 190 -10.42 -14.13 -7.09
C PHE A 190 -11.23 -12.83 -7.14
N THR A 191 -10.69 -11.79 -7.81
CA THR A 191 -11.42 -10.52 -7.95
C THR A 191 -12.68 -10.66 -8.79
N GLU A 192 -12.69 -11.51 -9.83
CA GLU A 192 -13.90 -11.86 -10.58
C GLU A 192 -14.95 -12.57 -9.71
N LYS A 193 -14.52 -13.47 -8.82
CA LYS A 193 -15.45 -14.11 -7.87
C LYS A 193 -16.08 -13.10 -6.93
N LEU A 194 -15.30 -12.13 -6.42
CA LEU A 194 -15.82 -11.04 -5.60
C LEU A 194 -16.87 -10.22 -6.36
N GLU A 195 -16.61 -9.84 -7.61
CA GLU A 195 -17.54 -9.08 -8.43
C GLU A 195 -18.85 -9.87 -8.67
N LYS A 196 -18.75 -11.16 -9.03
CA LYS A 196 -19.90 -12.06 -9.20
C LYS A 196 -20.70 -12.22 -7.91
N ALA A 197 -20.05 -12.14 -6.76
CA ALA A 197 -20.67 -12.15 -5.44
C ALA A 197 -21.24 -10.79 -5.01
N GLY A 198 -21.19 -9.77 -5.89
CA GLY A 198 -21.71 -8.42 -5.65
C GLY A 198 -20.76 -7.54 -4.82
N VAL A 199 -19.48 -7.90 -4.68
CA VAL A 199 -18.47 -7.10 -4.00
C VAL A 199 -17.63 -6.38 -5.06
N ASN A 200 -18.06 -5.18 -5.44
CA ASN A 200 -17.31 -4.33 -6.38
C ASN A 200 -16.33 -3.47 -5.62
N ILE A 201 -15.04 -3.65 -5.87
CA ILE A 201 -13.95 -2.93 -5.20
C ILE A 201 -13.29 -1.99 -6.22
N PRO A 202 -13.28 -0.66 -5.96
CA PRO A 202 -12.85 0.33 -6.95
C PRO A 202 -11.35 0.34 -7.22
N ILE A 203 -10.52 -0.02 -6.23
CA ILE A 203 -9.05 0.00 -6.37
C ILE A 203 -8.52 -1.43 -6.37
N LYS A 204 -7.81 -1.80 -7.44
CA LYS A 204 -7.08 -3.07 -7.52
C LYS A 204 -5.59 -2.77 -7.70
N HIS A 205 -4.72 -3.37 -6.87
CA HIS A 205 -3.30 -3.15 -6.99
C HIS A 205 -2.48 -4.42 -6.68
N PHE A 206 -1.47 -4.66 -7.50
CA PHE A 206 -0.61 -5.83 -7.36
C PHE A 206 0.87 -5.47 -7.55
N TYR A 207 1.17 -4.55 -8.46
CA TYR A 207 2.50 -4.24 -8.93
C TYR A 207 3.33 -3.53 -7.86
N ASN A 208 4.43 -4.16 -7.45
CA ASN A 208 5.54 -3.58 -6.69
C ASN A 208 6.59 -3.02 -7.67
N SER A 209 7.77 -2.60 -7.19
CA SER A 209 8.81 -2.02 -8.02
C SER A 209 9.25 -2.93 -9.18
N ALA A 210 9.44 -4.23 -8.95
CA ALA A 210 9.81 -5.18 -9.99
C ALA A 210 8.67 -5.35 -11.01
N GLY A 211 7.43 -5.51 -10.53
CA GLY A 211 6.28 -5.61 -11.44
C GLY A 211 6.06 -4.34 -12.27
N ILE A 212 6.37 -3.15 -11.74
CA ILE A 212 6.30 -1.89 -12.49
C ILE A 212 7.35 -1.86 -13.61
N ALA A 213 8.56 -2.32 -13.33
CA ALA A 213 9.66 -2.29 -14.29
C ALA A 213 9.47 -3.28 -15.45
N ASP A 214 8.92 -4.47 -15.18
CA ASP A 214 8.97 -5.61 -16.09
C ASP A 214 7.64 -6.00 -16.72
N LEU A 215 6.50 -5.50 -16.21
CA LEU A 215 5.18 -5.98 -16.60
C LEU A 215 4.24 -4.83 -16.98
N ASP A 216 3.42 -5.05 -17.99
CA ASP A 216 2.33 -4.14 -18.33
C ASP A 216 1.27 -4.11 -17.21
N SER A 217 1.06 -2.94 -16.59
CA SER A 217 0.09 -2.79 -15.51
C SER A 217 -1.34 -2.82 -16.05
N LYS A 218 -2.13 -3.79 -15.61
CA LYS A 218 -3.55 -3.92 -15.94
C LYS A 218 -4.49 -3.54 -14.77
N TYR A 219 -3.93 -3.15 -13.62
CA TYR A 219 -4.69 -2.68 -12.47
C TYR A 219 -4.59 -1.17 -12.35
N ASN A 220 -5.45 -0.56 -11.55
CA ASN A 220 -5.60 0.89 -11.50
C ASN A 220 -4.80 1.59 -10.39
N MET A 221 -3.89 0.87 -9.70
CA MET A 221 -2.91 1.46 -8.81
C MET A 221 -1.64 0.61 -8.79
N VAL A 222 -0.47 1.28 -8.71
CA VAL A 222 0.85 0.66 -8.54
C VAL A 222 1.49 1.12 -7.24
N ARG A 223 2.43 0.30 -6.69
CA ARG A 223 3.14 0.60 -5.45
C ARG A 223 4.62 0.79 -5.72
N GLN A 224 5.04 2.05 -5.83
CA GLN A 224 6.41 2.45 -6.04
C GLN A 224 7.18 2.36 -4.71
N GLY A 225 8.01 1.32 -4.59
CA GLY A 225 8.86 1.05 -3.44
C GLY A 225 10.31 1.45 -3.72
N ILE A 226 11.23 0.49 -3.77
CA ILE A 226 12.68 0.74 -3.89
C ILE A 226 13.07 1.51 -5.16
N ILE A 227 12.31 1.38 -6.25
CA ILE A 227 12.55 2.12 -7.50
C ILE A 227 12.40 3.64 -7.29
N LEU A 228 11.57 4.08 -6.34
CA LEU A 228 11.43 5.49 -5.96
C LEU A 228 12.76 6.07 -5.45
N TYR A 229 13.55 5.24 -4.80
CA TYR A 229 14.83 5.60 -4.19
C TYR A 229 16.04 5.32 -5.10
N GLY A 230 15.79 5.06 -6.39
CA GLY A 230 16.82 4.84 -7.40
C GLY A 230 17.50 3.46 -7.33
N LEU A 231 16.88 2.50 -6.64
CA LEU A 231 17.38 1.13 -6.57
C LEU A 231 16.71 0.28 -7.65
N ASN A 232 17.54 -0.46 -8.41
CA ASN A 232 17.01 -1.44 -9.35
C ASN A 232 16.30 -2.56 -8.58
N PRO A 233 15.04 -2.90 -8.91
CA PRO A 233 14.31 -3.97 -8.26
C PRO A 233 14.76 -5.38 -8.67
N SER A 234 15.58 -5.51 -9.71
CA SER A 234 16.13 -6.75 -10.26
C SER A 234 17.63 -6.61 -10.45
N ASP A 235 18.37 -7.71 -10.31
CA ASP A 235 19.82 -7.77 -10.57
C ASP A 235 20.15 -7.96 -12.06
N GLU A 236 19.15 -7.94 -12.96
CA GLU A 236 19.27 -8.17 -14.41
C GLU A 236 19.00 -6.94 -15.26
#